data_fe33c34e2013af64d9c32c868b85f4d9
#
_entry.id   fe33c34e2013af64d9c32c868b85f4d9
#
_cell.length_a   1.000
_cell.length_b   1.000
_cell.length_c   1.000
_cell.angle_alpha   90.00
_cell.angle_beta   90.00
_cell.angle_gamma   90.00
#
_symmetry.space_group_name_H-M   'P 1'
#
loop_
_entity.id
_entity.type
_entity.pdbx_description
1 polymer ?
#
loop_
_entity_poly.entity_id
_entity_poly.type
_entity_poly.pdbx_seq_one_letter_code
_entity_poly.pdbx_strand_id
1 'polypeptide(L)'
;KKVAKLGADAIVLSNHGGRQLDRAPVPFHLLPAVRKELKNDCEIFVDTGIMHGADVVASIAHGAKFTLIGRAYLYGLMAGGREGVDRALDILRGQMSRTMKLVGVKSLEELEPGHAVMLQRMIERR
;
A
#
# COMPACT_ATOMS: atom_id res chain seq x y z
N LYS A 1 -6.69 0.35 17.14
CA LYS A 1 -7.65 1.02 18.02
C LYS A 1 -7.04 1.66 19.27
N LYS A 2 -6.18 0.95 20.05
CA LYS A 2 -5.54 1.56 21.25
C LYS A 2 -4.73 2.80 20.90
N VAL A 3 -3.90 2.76 19.87
CA VAL A 3 -3.05 3.86 19.42
C VAL A 3 -3.88 5.07 18.96
N ALA A 4 -4.93 4.85 18.15
CA ALA A 4 -5.84 5.93 17.74
C ALA A 4 -6.54 6.58 18.95
N LYS A 5 -6.96 5.78 19.94
CA LYS A 5 -7.55 6.29 21.18
C LYS A 5 -6.58 7.15 22.03
N LEU A 6 -5.28 6.97 21.85
CA LEU A 6 -4.24 7.80 22.49
C LEU A 6 -3.93 9.08 21.74
N GLY A 7 -4.68 9.38 20.66
CA GLY A 7 -4.57 10.63 19.92
C GLY A 7 -3.59 10.62 18.76
N ALA A 8 -3.23 9.44 18.24
CA ALA A 8 -2.43 9.37 17.01
C ALA A 8 -3.27 9.77 15.81
N ASP A 9 -2.78 10.70 14.98
CA ASP A 9 -3.43 11.15 13.75
C ASP A 9 -3.37 10.08 12.65
N ALA A 10 -2.28 9.31 12.62
CA ALA A 10 -2.07 8.23 11.65
C ALA A 10 -1.37 7.03 12.27
N ILE A 11 -1.58 5.86 11.66
CA ILE A 11 -0.82 4.64 11.93
C ILE A 11 -0.19 4.10 10.66
N VAL A 12 0.99 3.51 10.79
CA VAL A 12 1.64 2.81 9.68
C VAL A 12 1.47 1.30 9.86
N LEU A 13 0.81 0.65 8.90
CA LEU A 13 0.78 -0.80 8.81
C LEU A 13 2.05 -1.27 8.11
N SER A 14 2.96 -1.87 8.87
CA SER A 14 4.25 -2.36 8.39
C SER A 14 4.64 -3.66 9.06
N ASN A 15 5.34 -4.54 8.35
CA ASN A 15 6.07 -5.67 8.92
C ASN A 15 7.58 -5.55 8.66
N HIS A 16 8.05 -4.35 8.28
CA HIS A 16 9.45 -4.06 7.96
C HIS A 16 10.03 -4.98 6.85
N GLY A 17 9.18 -5.38 5.88
CA GLY A 17 9.57 -6.31 4.82
C GLY A 17 9.86 -7.74 5.31
N GLY A 18 9.34 -8.14 6.47
CA GLY A 18 9.61 -9.43 7.11
C GLY A 18 10.99 -9.51 7.77
N ARG A 19 11.72 -8.39 7.86
CA ARG A 19 13.10 -8.37 8.32
C ARG A 19 13.25 -8.74 9.81
N GLN A 20 12.35 -8.25 10.67
CA GLN A 20 12.45 -8.46 12.12
C GLN A 20 11.76 -9.74 12.58
N LEU A 21 10.66 -10.09 11.94
CA LEU A 21 9.86 -11.26 12.28
C LEU A 21 9.44 -11.98 11.01
N ASP A 22 9.97 -13.19 10.80
CA ASP A 22 9.55 -14.04 9.71
C ASP A 22 8.06 -14.44 9.86
N ARG A 23 7.38 -14.61 8.73
CA ARG A 23 5.95 -14.96 8.68
C ARG A 23 5.01 -13.98 9.39
N ALA A 24 5.49 -12.75 9.65
CA ALA A 24 4.60 -11.68 10.08
C ALA A 24 3.48 -11.46 9.04
N PRO A 25 2.26 -11.10 9.47
CA PRO A 25 1.16 -10.82 8.54
C PRO A 25 1.54 -9.78 7.49
N VAL A 26 1.07 -9.97 6.26
CA VAL A 26 1.25 -9.00 5.18
C VAL A 26 0.37 -7.78 5.47
N PRO A 27 0.94 -6.56 5.59
CA PRO A 27 0.20 -5.36 5.96
C PRO A 27 -1.00 -5.08 5.06
N PHE A 28 -0.87 -5.26 3.76
CA PHE A 28 -1.94 -5.07 2.80
C PHE A 28 -3.17 -5.94 3.11
N HIS A 29 -2.96 -7.20 3.54
CA HIS A 29 -4.07 -8.09 3.88
C HIS A 29 -4.79 -7.70 5.18
N LEU A 30 -4.14 -6.95 6.05
CA LEU A 30 -4.73 -6.43 7.28
C LEU A 30 -5.53 -5.15 7.06
N LEU A 31 -5.23 -4.41 5.98
CA LEU A 31 -5.75 -3.08 5.73
C LEU A 31 -7.27 -2.98 5.78
N PRO A 32 -8.07 -3.84 5.11
CA PRO A 32 -9.53 -3.75 5.17
C PRO A 32 -10.09 -3.94 6.58
N ALA A 33 -9.54 -4.88 7.35
CA ALA A 33 -9.96 -5.13 8.72
C ALA A 33 -9.63 -3.96 9.64
N VAL A 34 -8.44 -3.38 9.48
CA VAL A 34 -7.99 -2.21 10.26
C VAL A 34 -8.84 -0.99 9.90
N ARG A 35 -9.13 -0.75 8.62
CA ARG A 35 -10.00 0.35 8.19
C ARG A 35 -11.42 0.21 8.77
N LYS A 36 -11.98 -0.99 8.72
CA LYS A 36 -13.30 -1.28 9.32
C LYS A 36 -13.33 -0.97 10.82
N GLU A 37 -12.25 -1.30 11.54
CA GLU A 37 -12.15 -1.09 12.98
C GLU A 37 -11.91 0.37 13.37
N LEU A 38 -11.09 1.10 12.60
CA LEU A 38 -10.74 2.50 12.89
C LEU A 38 -11.75 3.48 12.30
N LYS A 39 -12.48 3.09 11.27
CA LYS A 39 -13.36 4.01 10.53
C LYS A 39 -12.57 5.25 10.10
N ASN A 40 -12.97 6.45 10.58
CA ASN A 40 -12.32 7.73 10.29
C ASN A 40 -11.54 8.30 11.49
N ASP A 41 -11.37 7.51 12.56
CA ASP A 41 -10.73 7.99 13.80
C ASP A 41 -9.22 8.19 13.64
N CYS A 42 -8.61 7.62 12.61
CA CYS A 42 -7.17 7.68 12.39
C CYS A 42 -6.84 7.38 10.92
N GLU A 43 -5.87 8.07 10.36
CA GLU A 43 -5.37 7.76 9.02
C GLU A 43 -4.55 6.46 9.03
N ILE A 44 -4.56 5.75 7.91
CA ILE A 44 -3.81 4.50 7.74
C ILE A 44 -2.81 4.69 6.61
N PHE A 45 -1.53 4.51 6.91
CA PHE A 45 -0.47 4.41 5.93
C PHE A 45 -0.06 2.95 5.79
N VAL A 46 0.34 2.55 4.60
CA VAL A 46 0.79 1.18 4.33
C VAL A 46 2.23 1.21 3.87
N ASP A 47 3.02 0.40 4.52
CA ASP A 47 4.39 0.07 4.17
C ASP A 47 4.48 -1.43 3.85
N THR A 48 5.53 -1.83 3.19
CA THR A 48 5.84 -3.21 2.85
C THR A 48 5.11 -3.73 1.61
N GLY A 49 5.91 -4.15 0.65
CA GLY A 49 5.43 -4.80 -0.56
C GLY A 49 5.05 -3.85 -1.69
N ILE A 50 5.17 -2.54 -1.50
CA ILE A 50 4.89 -1.54 -2.53
C ILE A 50 6.08 -1.49 -3.50
N MET A 51 5.95 -2.18 -4.62
CA MET A 51 6.99 -2.31 -5.66
C MET A 51 6.52 -1.87 -7.04
N HIS A 52 5.21 -1.68 -7.21
CA HIS A 52 4.57 -1.30 -8.45
C HIS A 52 3.50 -0.23 -8.21
N GLY A 53 3.24 0.63 -9.20
CA GLY A 53 2.20 1.66 -9.06
C GLY A 53 0.79 1.10 -8.82
N ALA A 54 0.50 -0.13 -9.27
CA ALA A 54 -0.76 -0.80 -8.97
C ALA A 54 -0.89 -1.16 -7.48
N ASP A 55 0.22 -1.42 -6.76
CA ASP A 55 0.18 -1.69 -5.32
C ASP A 55 -0.27 -0.45 -4.54
N VAL A 56 0.16 0.75 -5.01
CA VAL A 56 -0.29 2.03 -4.46
C VAL A 56 -1.78 2.20 -4.69
N VAL A 57 -2.26 2.03 -5.94
CA VAL A 57 -3.68 2.15 -6.29
C VAL A 57 -4.53 1.19 -5.47
N ALA A 58 -4.13 -0.08 -5.37
CA ALA A 58 -4.85 -1.08 -4.57
C ALA A 58 -4.88 -0.71 -3.08
N SER A 59 -3.77 -0.20 -2.52
CA SER A 59 -3.71 0.21 -1.12
C SER A 59 -4.67 1.37 -0.83
N ILE A 60 -4.70 2.38 -1.70
CA ILE A 60 -5.63 3.51 -1.56
C ILE A 60 -7.08 3.03 -1.71
N ALA A 61 -7.38 2.18 -2.69
CA ALA A 61 -8.72 1.62 -2.89
C ALA A 61 -9.24 0.89 -1.65
N HIS A 62 -8.36 0.23 -0.90
CA HIS A 62 -8.70 -0.45 0.36
C HIS A 62 -8.63 0.46 1.61
N GLY A 63 -8.47 1.76 1.44
CA GLY A 63 -8.60 2.76 2.49
C GLY A 63 -7.30 3.19 3.16
N ALA A 64 -6.14 2.93 2.56
CA ALA A 64 -4.93 3.62 2.95
C ALA A 64 -5.01 5.09 2.50
N LYS A 65 -4.51 6.00 3.33
CA LYS A 65 -4.34 7.41 2.97
C LYS A 65 -3.02 7.66 2.24
N PHE A 66 -2.02 6.86 2.55
CA PHE A 66 -0.67 7.00 2.02
C PHE A 66 0.05 5.66 1.95
N THR A 67 1.05 5.55 1.08
CA THR A 67 1.95 4.40 0.99
C THR A 67 3.40 4.84 1.12
N LEU A 68 4.20 3.99 1.78
CA LEU A 68 5.64 4.20 1.89
C LEU A 68 6.36 3.12 1.09
N ILE A 69 7.47 3.50 0.48
CA ILE A 69 8.33 2.60 -0.30
C ILE A 69 9.71 2.50 0.35
N GLY A 70 10.30 1.34 0.27
CA GLY A 70 11.68 1.08 0.71
C GLY A 70 12.51 0.55 -0.46
N ARG A 71 12.45 -0.74 -0.71
CA ARG A 71 13.29 -1.41 -1.74
C ARG A 71 13.14 -0.83 -3.14
N ALA A 72 11.96 -0.34 -3.51
CA ALA A 72 11.73 0.23 -4.83
C ALA A 72 12.69 1.40 -5.13
N TYR A 73 12.82 2.37 -4.22
CA TYR A 73 13.76 3.47 -4.41
C TYR A 73 15.23 3.06 -4.17
N LEU A 74 15.47 2.10 -3.24
CA LEU A 74 16.84 1.63 -2.97
C LEU A 74 17.46 0.95 -4.19
N TYR A 75 16.70 0.18 -4.97
CA TYR A 75 17.20 -0.38 -6.22
C TYR A 75 17.55 0.71 -7.24
N GLY A 76 16.75 1.77 -7.32
CA GLY A 76 17.08 2.95 -8.12
C GLY A 76 18.38 3.61 -7.65
N LEU A 77 18.52 3.81 -6.33
CA LEU A 77 19.72 4.40 -5.73
C LEU A 77 20.98 3.57 -6.05
N MET A 78 20.90 2.26 -5.93
CA MET A 78 22.04 1.37 -6.25
C MET A 78 22.37 1.37 -7.74
N ALA A 79 21.37 1.50 -8.61
CA ALA A 79 21.58 1.48 -10.06
C ALA A 79 22.13 2.78 -10.63
N GLY A 80 21.80 3.95 -10.07
CA GLY A 80 22.16 5.23 -10.65
C GLY A 80 22.12 6.42 -9.68
N GLY A 81 22.35 6.20 -8.39
CA GLY A 81 22.37 7.28 -7.41
C GLY A 81 21.05 8.06 -7.39
N ARG A 82 21.13 9.38 -7.31
CA ARG A 82 19.97 10.27 -7.30
C ARG A 82 19.08 10.09 -8.54
N GLU A 83 19.69 10.08 -9.72
CA GLU A 83 18.96 9.92 -10.99
C GLU A 83 18.22 8.59 -11.07
N GLY A 84 18.82 7.53 -10.49
CA GLY A 84 18.18 6.23 -10.36
C GLY A 84 16.95 6.26 -9.44
N VAL A 85 16.99 7.02 -8.35
CA VAL A 85 15.82 7.25 -7.47
C VAL A 85 14.73 7.99 -8.22
N ASP A 86 15.08 9.10 -8.89
CA ASP A 86 14.13 9.88 -9.68
C ASP A 86 13.45 9.00 -10.74
N ARG A 87 14.24 8.17 -11.43
CA ARG A 87 13.71 7.21 -12.41
C ARG A 87 12.77 6.18 -11.81
N ALA A 88 13.09 5.63 -10.63
CA ALA A 88 12.24 4.68 -9.94
C ALA A 88 10.88 5.30 -9.56
N LEU A 89 10.89 6.55 -9.08
CA LEU A 89 9.67 7.30 -8.77
C LEU A 89 8.84 7.60 -10.01
N ASP A 90 9.47 7.96 -11.13
CA ASP A 90 8.76 8.19 -12.40
C ASP A 90 8.11 6.92 -12.94
N ILE A 91 8.78 5.77 -12.81
CA ILE A 91 8.21 4.48 -13.17
C ILE A 91 6.95 4.20 -12.33
N LEU A 92 7.03 4.36 -11.01
CA LEU A 92 5.89 4.15 -10.11
C LEU A 92 4.73 5.09 -10.45
N ARG A 93 4.99 6.38 -10.66
CA ARG A 93 3.97 7.37 -11.06
C ARG A 93 3.31 7.00 -12.39
N GLY A 94 4.10 6.61 -13.39
CA GLY A 94 3.59 6.19 -14.69
C GLY A 94 2.72 4.94 -14.59
N GLN A 95 3.10 3.98 -13.75
CA GLN A 95 2.32 2.78 -13.46
C GLN A 95 1.01 3.10 -12.73
N MET A 96 1.05 3.99 -11.73
CA MET A 96 -0.18 4.47 -11.05
C MET A 96 -1.15 5.09 -12.05
N SER A 97 -0.68 6.07 -12.83
CA SER A 97 -1.51 6.77 -13.82
C SER A 97 -2.14 5.81 -14.84
N ARG A 98 -1.37 4.81 -15.30
CA ARG A 98 -1.87 3.79 -16.20
C ARG A 98 -2.93 2.90 -15.54
N THR A 99 -2.68 2.46 -14.30
CA THR A 99 -3.63 1.64 -13.55
C THR A 99 -4.93 2.39 -13.31
N MET A 100 -4.87 3.65 -12.88
CA MET A 100 -6.07 4.49 -12.69
C MET A 100 -6.89 4.63 -13.97
N LYS A 101 -6.23 4.85 -15.11
CA LYS A 101 -6.90 4.91 -16.42
C LYS A 101 -7.59 3.58 -16.77
N LEU A 102 -6.94 2.45 -16.50
CA LEU A 102 -7.48 1.12 -16.79
C LEU A 102 -8.69 0.76 -15.92
N VAL A 103 -8.71 1.21 -14.67
CA VAL A 103 -9.88 1.00 -13.78
C VAL A 103 -10.93 2.11 -13.91
N GLY A 104 -10.70 3.12 -14.74
CA GLY A 104 -11.68 4.14 -15.10
C GLY A 104 -11.85 5.28 -14.09
N VAL A 105 -10.86 5.52 -13.22
CA VAL A 105 -10.90 6.61 -12.23
C VAL A 105 -9.99 7.78 -12.64
N LYS A 106 -10.39 8.99 -12.28
CA LYS A 106 -9.68 10.24 -12.61
C LYS A 106 -8.83 10.76 -11.45
N SER A 107 -9.20 10.41 -10.22
CA SER A 107 -8.50 10.86 -9.01
C SER A 107 -8.38 9.72 -7.98
N LEU A 108 -7.53 9.91 -6.98
CA LEU A 108 -7.34 8.92 -5.91
C LEU A 108 -8.57 8.81 -5.00
N GLU A 109 -9.34 9.89 -4.90
CA GLU A 109 -10.56 9.98 -4.09
C GLU A 109 -11.71 9.13 -4.66
N GLU A 110 -11.67 8.84 -5.96
CA GLU A 110 -12.65 7.97 -6.63
C GLU A 110 -12.34 6.48 -6.42
N LEU A 111 -11.19 6.16 -5.86
CA LEU A 111 -10.81 4.77 -5.62
C LEU A 111 -11.62 4.16 -4.48
N GLU A 112 -12.22 3.02 -4.74
CA GLU A 112 -13.00 2.24 -3.78
C GLU A 112 -12.61 0.75 -3.83
N PRO A 113 -12.96 -0.06 -2.83
CA PRO A 113 -12.55 -1.48 -2.76
C PRO A 113 -12.94 -2.32 -3.97
N GLY A 114 -13.99 -1.91 -4.71
CA GLY A 114 -14.40 -2.58 -5.95
C GLY A 114 -13.38 -2.50 -7.09
N HIS A 115 -12.50 -1.51 -7.07
CA HIS A 115 -11.44 -1.34 -8.07
C HIS A 115 -10.22 -2.27 -7.87
N ALA A 116 -10.11 -2.93 -6.70
CA ALA A 116 -8.99 -3.82 -6.39
C ALA A 116 -9.47 -5.02 -5.56
N VAL A 117 -9.80 -6.10 -6.22
CA VAL A 117 -10.31 -7.30 -5.56
C VAL A 117 -9.17 -8.18 -5.08
N MET A 118 -9.14 -8.50 -3.80
CA MET A 118 -8.20 -9.48 -3.26
C MET A 118 -8.61 -10.89 -3.68
N LEU A 119 -7.74 -11.55 -4.45
CA LEU A 119 -7.96 -12.95 -4.81
C LEU A 119 -7.71 -13.83 -3.59
N GLN A 120 -8.75 -14.52 -3.14
CA GLN A 120 -8.60 -15.59 -2.15
C GLN A 120 -8.21 -16.87 -2.89
N ARG A 121 -7.11 -17.50 -2.47
CA ARG A 121 -6.82 -18.86 -2.90
C ARG A 121 -7.97 -19.75 -2.41
N MET A 122 -8.73 -20.33 -3.31
CA MET A 122 -9.63 -21.44 -2.98
C MET A 122 -8.77 -22.66 -2.66
N ILE A 123 -8.39 -22.80 -1.40
CA ILE A 123 -7.85 -24.06 -0.89
C ILE A 123 -9.09 -24.89 -0.59
N GLU A 124 -9.37 -25.87 -1.46
CA GLU A 124 -10.32 -26.91 -1.09
C GLU A 124 -9.81 -27.56 0.21
N ARG A 125 -10.54 -27.37 1.28
CA ARG A 125 -10.33 -28.16 2.50
C ARG A 125 -10.80 -29.57 2.17
N ARG A 126 -9.84 -30.48 1.94
CA ARG A 126 -10.09 -31.91 1.99
C ARG A 126 -10.26 -32.34 3.44
#